data_66458397592597385c7227169fb1357d
#
_entry.id   66458397592597385c7227169fb1357d
#
_cell.length_a   1.000
_cell.length_b   1.000
_cell.length_c   1.000
_cell.angle_alpha   90.00
_cell.angle_beta   90.00
_cell.angle_gamma   90.00
#
_symmetry.space_group_name_H-M   'P 1'
#
loop_
_entity.id
_entity.type
_entity.pdbx_description
1 polymer ?
#
loop_
_entity_poly.entity_id
_entity_poly.type
_entity_poly.pdbx_seq_one_letter_code
_entity_poly.pdbx_strand_id
1 'polypeptide(L)'
;MNLKSGNIEGFEQYSQFKNLEEFNHHMEMWLLDHKKDFTKGELIGLKRLVRFSAKIPGVCNAKIGTILKAINQPCKDNILSRSTFKRMILKGKKIGIFTVFETERSNGSQSSNLYVFNRFPACEPPKQESMSRPKETINLLKTEKDQKIKKRKEEPSQLDYTYVSNRVPQPFVEIVKCFFPDAKVIEEYWHMA
;
A
#
# COMPACT_ATOMS: atom_id res chain seq x y z
N MET A 1 23.82 1.25 13.74
CA MET A 1 23.37 1.67 15.08
C MET A 1 22.89 0.43 15.81
N ASN A 2 23.58 0.06 16.89
CA ASN A 2 23.16 -1.10 17.70
C ASN A 2 22.17 -0.58 18.76
N LEU A 3 20.89 -0.97 18.62
CA LEU A 3 19.88 -0.61 19.59
C LEU A 3 19.97 -1.52 20.82
N LYS A 4 19.98 -0.92 22.02
CA LYS A 4 19.92 -1.72 23.24
C LYS A 4 18.53 -2.31 23.43
N SER A 5 18.46 -3.59 23.86
CA SER A 5 17.15 -4.20 24.17
C SER A 5 16.57 -3.55 25.43
N GLY A 6 15.28 -3.22 25.36
CA GLY A 6 14.56 -2.55 26.46
C GLY A 6 13.06 -2.84 26.40
N ASN A 7 12.32 -2.22 27.31
CA ASN A 7 10.87 -2.23 27.26
C ASN A 7 10.37 -1.54 26.00
N ILE A 8 9.21 -1.96 25.50
CA ILE A 8 8.63 -1.42 24.27
C ILE A 8 8.41 0.11 24.35
N GLU A 9 8.13 0.64 25.53
CA GLU A 9 7.92 2.06 25.81
C GLU A 9 9.13 2.92 25.43
N GLY A 10 10.37 2.41 25.55
CA GLY A 10 11.57 3.09 25.09
C GLY A 10 11.71 3.23 23.57
N PHE A 11 10.80 2.64 22.81
CA PHE A 11 10.80 2.65 21.33
C PHE A 11 9.66 3.47 20.71
N GLU A 12 8.90 4.24 21.51
CA GLU A 12 7.82 5.12 21.01
C GLU A 12 8.31 6.12 19.96
N GLN A 13 9.52 6.62 20.12
CA GLN A 13 10.14 7.55 19.17
C GLN A 13 10.29 7.01 17.75
N TYR A 14 10.20 5.70 17.55
CA TYR A 14 10.26 5.07 16.23
C TYR A 14 8.88 4.92 15.59
N SER A 15 7.79 5.23 16.31
CA SER A 15 6.45 5.21 15.75
C SER A 15 6.28 6.31 14.70
N GLN A 16 5.78 5.95 13.54
CA GLN A 16 5.44 6.88 12.46
C GLN A 16 3.95 7.27 12.49
N PHE A 17 3.18 6.74 13.45
CA PHE A 17 1.73 6.87 13.51
C PHE A 17 1.32 7.60 14.80
N LYS A 18 0.33 8.49 14.67
CA LYS A 18 -0.19 9.27 15.81
C LYS A 18 -1.12 8.44 16.70
N ASN A 19 -1.89 7.53 16.09
CA ASN A 19 -2.87 6.69 16.78
C ASN A 19 -3.01 5.32 16.10
N LEU A 20 -3.77 4.43 16.75
CA LEU A 20 -4.00 3.08 16.25
C LEU A 20 -4.87 3.06 14.99
N GLU A 21 -5.79 4.01 14.83
CA GLU A 21 -6.66 4.12 13.66
C GLU A 21 -5.85 4.44 12.40
N GLU A 22 -4.94 5.42 12.50
CA GLU A 22 -4.02 5.76 11.42
C GLU A 22 -3.15 4.58 11.04
N PHE A 23 -2.60 3.86 12.02
CA PHE A 23 -1.81 2.67 11.78
C PHE A 23 -2.60 1.58 11.04
N ASN A 24 -3.83 1.29 11.50
CA ASN A 24 -4.69 0.30 10.86
C ASN A 24 -5.04 0.69 9.42
N HIS A 25 -5.37 1.97 9.19
CA HIS A 25 -5.66 2.48 7.85
C HIS A 25 -4.48 2.25 6.89
N HIS A 26 -3.26 2.63 7.29
CA HIS A 26 -2.07 2.39 6.48
C HIS A 26 -1.81 0.90 6.24
N MET A 27 -2.09 0.05 7.24
CA MET A 27 -1.95 -1.41 7.08
C MET A 27 -2.99 -2.01 6.12
N GLU A 28 -4.21 -1.47 6.11
CA GLU A 28 -5.23 -1.85 5.12
C GLU A 28 -4.79 -1.48 3.70
N MET A 29 -4.26 -0.27 3.50
CA MET A 29 -3.72 0.16 2.20
C MET A 29 -2.59 -0.76 1.73
N TRP A 30 -1.63 -1.08 2.60
CA TRP A 30 -0.57 -2.05 2.29
C TRP A 30 -1.12 -3.43 1.90
N LEU A 31 -2.16 -3.90 2.58
CA LEU A 31 -2.78 -5.20 2.29
C LEU A 31 -3.63 -5.17 1.02
N LEU A 32 -4.29 -4.06 0.68
CA LEU A 32 -5.02 -3.94 -0.59
C LEU A 32 -4.09 -4.10 -1.78
N ASP A 33 -2.93 -3.47 -1.72
CA ASP A 33 -1.96 -3.47 -2.81
C ASP A 33 -1.16 -4.80 -2.89
N HIS A 34 -0.63 -5.26 -1.77
CA HIS A 34 0.34 -6.36 -1.72
C HIS A 34 -0.18 -7.68 -1.14
N LYS A 35 -1.49 -7.83 -0.89
CA LYS A 35 -2.06 -9.08 -0.34
C LYS A 35 -1.72 -10.32 -1.18
N LYS A 36 -1.66 -10.16 -2.50
CA LYS A 36 -1.39 -11.26 -3.45
C LYS A 36 0.05 -11.78 -3.36
N ASP A 37 0.98 -10.96 -2.88
CA ASP A 37 2.40 -11.32 -2.77
C ASP A 37 2.66 -12.29 -1.61
N PHE A 38 1.73 -12.40 -0.66
CA PHE A 38 1.85 -13.23 0.51
C PHE A 38 1.02 -14.51 0.41
N THR A 39 1.60 -15.62 0.85
CA THR A 39 0.84 -16.88 1.04
C THR A 39 -0.10 -16.76 2.26
N LYS A 40 -1.10 -17.66 2.36
CA LYS A 40 -2.03 -17.70 3.51
C LYS A 40 -1.29 -17.71 4.87
N GLY A 41 -0.26 -18.55 5.00
CA GLY A 41 0.55 -18.61 6.22
C GLY A 41 1.33 -17.33 6.50
N GLU A 42 1.91 -16.72 5.49
CA GLU A 42 2.61 -15.43 5.63
C GLU A 42 1.66 -14.31 6.05
N LEU A 43 0.42 -14.27 5.50
CA LEU A 43 -0.60 -13.30 5.91
C LEU A 43 -1.01 -13.48 7.37
N ILE A 44 -1.15 -14.72 7.86
CA ILE A 44 -1.41 -14.99 9.28
C ILE A 44 -0.28 -14.43 10.15
N GLY A 45 0.97 -14.65 9.73
CA GLY A 45 2.15 -14.11 10.41
C GLY A 45 2.15 -12.58 10.45
N LEU A 46 1.87 -11.93 9.30
CA LEU A 46 1.81 -10.47 9.19
C LEU A 46 0.69 -9.87 10.07
N LYS A 47 -0.52 -10.41 9.99
CA LYS A 47 -1.65 -9.97 10.82
C LYS A 47 -1.36 -10.10 12.32
N ARG A 48 -0.65 -11.15 12.72
CA ARG A 48 -0.26 -11.32 14.12
C ARG A 48 0.79 -10.28 14.54
N LEU A 49 1.76 -10.00 13.69
CA LEU A 49 2.77 -8.98 13.93
C LEU A 49 2.11 -7.59 14.09
N VAL A 50 1.15 -7.23 13.24
CA VAL A 50 0.35 -6.01 13.35
C VAL A 50 -0.35 -5.92 14.71
N ARG A 51 -0.96 -7.01 15.20
CA ARG A 51 -1.58 -7.05 16.53
C ARG A 51 -0.57 -6.83 17.67
N PHE A 52 0.65 -7.32 17.54
CA PHE A 52 1.71 -7.04 18.51
C PHE A 52 2.18 -5.59 18.47
N SER A 53 1.97 -4.89 17.36
CA SER A 53 2.29 -3.46 17.19
C SER A 53 1.15 -2.53 17.60
N ALA A 54 0.09 -3.04 18.24
CA ALA A 54 -1.06 -2.23 18.66
C ALA A 54 -0.80 -1.45 19.97
N LYS A 55 0.12 -1.91 20.83
CA LYS A 55 0.44 -1.23 22.09
C LYS A 55 1.11 0.14 21.83
N ILE A 56 2.04 0.16 20.88
CA ILE A 56 2.62 1.39 20.32
C ILE A 56 2.33 1.30 18.81
N PRO A 57 1.51 2.20 18.25
CA PRO A 57 1.10 2.11 16.86
C PRO A 57 2.30 1.96 15.91
N GLY A 58 2.35 0.82 15.21
CA GLY A 58 3.38 0.55 14.23
C GLY A 58 4.75 0.10 14.79
N VAL A 59 4.90 -0.12 16.09
CA VAL A 59 6.16 -0.59 16.67
C VAL A 59 5.97 -1.88 17.44
N CYS A 60 6.79 -2.89 17.16
CA CYS A 60 6.78 -4.18 17.86
C CYS A 60 8.18 -4.62 18.24
N ASN A 61 8.41 -4.83 19.53
CA ASN A 61 9.64 -5.43 20.06
C ASN A 61 9.32 -6.83 20.57
N ALA A 62 9.39 -7.85 19.72
CA ALA A 62 9.07 -9.21 20.10
C ALA A 62 10.01 -10.24 19.47
N LYS A 63 10.28 -11.30 20.23
CA LYS A 63 11.01 -12.46 19.72
C LYS A 63 10.12 -13.25 18.76
N ILE A 64 10.70 -13.76 17.67
CA ILE A 64 9.97 -14.60 16.70
C ILE A 64 9.29 -15.77 17.39
N GLY A 65 9.95 -16.41 18.36
CA GLY A 65 9.39 -17.53 19.14
C GLY A 65 8.13 -17.14 19.93
N THR A 66 8.07 -15.93 20.49
CA THR A 66 6.90 -15.42 21.22
C THR A 66 5.72 -15.22 20.27
N ILE A 67 5.98 -14.62 19.11
CA ILE A 67 4.95 -14.40 18.08
C ILE A 67 4.41 -15.74 17.57
N LEU A 68 5.29 -16.69 17.27
CA LEU A 68 4.90 -18.03 16.80
C LEU A 68 4.10 -18.82 17.87
N LYS A 69 4.50 -18.76 19.14
CA LYS A 69 3.71 -19.35 20.22
C LYS A 69 2.29 -18.76 20.25
N ALA A 70 2.17 -17.45 20.13
CA ALA A 70 0.88 -16.78 20.12
C ALA A 70 0.01 -17.09 18.89
N ILE A 71 0.61 -17.45 17.74
CA ILE A 71 -0.11 -17.90 16.55
C ILE A 71 -0.60 -19.33 16.73
N ASN A 72 0.27 -20.21 17.22
CA ASN A 72 0.04 -21.66 17.23
C ASN A 72 -0.80 -22.14 18.43
N GLN A 73 -0.92 -21.34 19.50
CA GLN A 73 -1.69 -21.70 20.70
C GLN A 73 -3.21 -21.80 20.46
N PRO A 74 -3.88 -20.86 19.74
CA PRO A 74 -5.35 -20.90 19.63
C PRO A 74 -5.90 -21.92 18.62
N CYS A 75 -5.11 -22.35 17.64
CA CYS A 75 -5.57 -23.23 16.56
C CYS A 75 -4.52 -24.27 16.23
N LYS A 76 -4.83 -25.54 16.47
CA LYS A 76 -3.96 -26.67 16.07
C LYS A 76 -3.86 -26.83 14.54
N ASP A 77 -4.84 -26.31 13.80
CA ASP A 77 -4.94 -26.49 12.34
C ASP A 77 -4.11 -25.53 11.51
N ASN A 78 -3.64 -24.41 12.07
CA ASN A 78 -2.88 -23.39 11.36
C ASN A 78 -1.50 -23.15 11.97
N ILE A 79 -0.72 -24.21 12.11
CA ILE A 79 0.65 -24.11 12.65
C ILE A 79 1.55 -23.36 11.68
N LEU A 80 2.02 -22.20 12.11
CA LEU A 80 2.97 -21.41 11.34
C LEU A 80 4.40 -21.81 11.68
N SER A 81 5.17 -22.23 10.68
CA SER A 81 6.58 -22.56 10.85
C SER A 81 7.45 -21.30 10.96
N ARG A 82 8.60 -21.43 11.65
CA ARG A 82 9.58 -20.33 11.76
C ARG A 82 10.12 -19.89 10.40
N SER A 83 10.28 -20.82 9.46
CA SER A 83 10.76 -20.53 8.10
C SER A 83 9.74 -19.70 7.31
N THR A 84 8.44 -20.03 7.41
CA THR A 84 7.37 -19.23 6.79
C THR A 84 7.32 -17.82 7.36
N PHE A 85 7.44 -17.68 8.69
CA PHE A 85 7.49 -16.37 9.33
C PHE A 85 8.72 -15.54 8.89
N LYS A 86 9.89 -16.16 8.79
CA LYS A 86 11.10 -15.49 8.26
C LYS A 86 10.92 -15.04 6.81
N ARG A 87 10.29 -15.86 5.94
CA ARG A 87 10.00 -15.48 4.55
C ARG A 87 9.05 -14.28 4.50
N MET A 88 8.03 -14.25 5.34
CA MET A 88 7.14 -13.09 5.48
C MET A 88 7.92 -11.84 5.86
N ILE A 89 8.83 -11.92 6.84
CA ILE A 89 9.68 -10.77 7.23
C ILE A 89 10.52 -10.28 6.04
N LEU A 90 11.15 -11.17 5.28
CA LEU A 90 11.98 -10.80 4.13
C LEU A 90 11.12 -10.11 3.04
N LYS A 91 9.93 -10.64 2.76
CA LYS A 91 8.99 -10.03 1.81
C LYS A 91 8.52 -8.65 2.29
N GLY A 92 8.07 -8.53 3.54
CA GLY A 92 7.62 -7.27 4.10
C GLY A 92 8.69 -6.18 4.11
N LYS A 93 9.96 -6.56 4.36
CA LYS A 93 11.11 -5.66 4.23
C LYS A 93 11.34 -5.23 2.77
N LYS A 94 11.27 -6.17 1.82
CA LYS A 94 11.49 -5.90 0.39
C LYS A 94 10.42 -4.95 -0.18
N ILE A 95 9.17 -5.15 0.20
CA ILE A 95 8.03 -4.31 -0.20
C ILE A 95 8.10 -2.94 0.48
N GLY A 96 8.71 -2.86 1.67
CA GLY A 96 8.79 -1.61 2.45
C GLY A 96 7.69 -1.46 3.51
N ILE A 97 6.92 -2.51 3.81
CA ILE A 97 5.85 -2.46 4.82
C ILE A 97 6.42 -2.12 6.20
N PHE A 98 7.57 -2.66 6.54
CA PHE A 98 8.25 -2.39 7.79
C PHE A 98 9.78 -2.53 7.68
N THR A 99 10.48 -1.85 8.57
CA THR A 99 11.91 -1.98 8.78
C THR A 99 12.17 -2.82 10.01
N VAL A 100 13.25 -3.60 10.01
CA VAL A 100 13.64 -4.46 11.14
C VAL A 100 15.00 -4.04 11.66
N PHE A 101 15.06 -3.70 12.93
CA PHE A 101 16.28 -3.40 13.65
C PHE A 101 16.60 -4.54 14.61
N GLU A 102 17.85 -4.96 14.65
CA GLU A 102 18.33 -5.92 15.64
C GLU A 102 18.65 -5.20 16.94
N THR A 103 18.21 -5.77 18.06
CA THR A 103 18.52 -5.22 19.38
C THR A 103 19.51 -6.12 20.11
N GLU A 104 20.42 -5.52 20.86
CA GLU A 104 21.44 -6.19 21.63
C GLU A 104 21.20 -6.05 23.13
N ARG A 105 21.52 -7.07 23.88
CA ARG A 105 21.53 -7.02 25.35
C ARG A 105 22.79 -6.28 25.84
N SER A 106 22.81 -5.95 27.13
CA SER A 106 23.99 -5.35 27.79
C SER A 106 25.27 -6.17 27.63
N ASN A 107 25.15 -7.50 27.48
CA ASN A 107 26.28 -8.42 27.24
C ASN A 107 26.65 -8.60 25.77
N GLY A 108 26.18 -7.76 24.85
CA GLY A 108 26.46 -7.81 23.41
C GLY A 108 25.74 -8.91 22.63
N SER A 109 24.99 -9.81 23.30
CA SER A 109 24.25 -10.86 22.60
C SER A 109 22.98 -10.31 21.94
N GLN A 110 22.63 -10.83 20.75
CA GLN A 110 21.39 -10.49 20.06
C GLN A 110 20.17 -10.80 20.93
N SER A 111 19.26 -9.86 21.03
CA SER A 111 18.01 -9.98 21.78
C SER A 111 16.79 -10.23 20.86
N SER A 112 15.76 -9.40 20.99
CA SER A 112 14.58 -9.40 20.14
C SER A 112 14.82 -8.54 18.89
N ASN A 113 13.96 -8.69 17.89
CA ASN A 113 13.93 -7.76 16.77
C ASN A 113 12.92 -6.66 17.06
N LEU A 114 13.27 -5.43 16.70
CA LEU A 114 12.36 -4.31 16.67
C LEU A 114 11.82 -4.17 15.25
N TYR A 115 10.51 -4.27 15.10
CA TYR A 115 9.79 -4.08 13.85
C TYR A 115 9.15 -2.69 13.88
N VAL A 116 9.48 -1.87 12.91
CA VAL A 116 8.92 -0.52 12.75
C VAL A 116 8.16 -0.48 11.43
N PHE A 117 6.86 -0.32 11.50
CA PHE A 117 6.01 -0.22 10.31
C PHE A 117 6.12 1.14 9.67
N ASN A 118 6.11 1.16 8.35
CA ASN A 118 6.19 2.37 7.53
C ASN A 118 4.81 2.82 7.08
N ARG A 119 4.65 4.11 6.89
CA ARG A 119 3.45 4.70 6.28
C ARG A 119 3.33 4.23 4.83
N PHE A 120 2.09 4.07 4.34
CA PHE A 120 1.85 3.77 2.94
C PHE A 120 2.15 5.01 2.09
N PRO A 121 2.97 4.92 1.03
CA PRO A 121 3.46 6.10 0.30
C PRO A 121 2.36 6.95 -0.33
N ALA A 122 1.28 6.33 -0.81
CA ALA A 122 0.17 7.04 -1.44
C ALA A 122 -0.66 7.92 -0.47
N CYS A 123 -0.51 7.71 0.85
CA CYS A 123 -1.18 8.52 1.88
C CYS A 123 -0.35 9.72 2.37
N GLU A 124 0.89 9.85 1.90
CA GLU A 124 1.67 11.05 2.19
C GLU A 124 1.20 12.17 1.25
N PRO A 125 0.86 13.37 1.78
CA PRO A 125 0.68 14.52 0.92
C PRO A 125 1.99 14.72 0.14
N PRO A 126 1.93 15.07 -1.16
CA PRO A 126 3.12 15.28 -1.95
C PRO A 126 4.02 16.27 -1.20
N LYS A 127 5.24 15.85 -0.87
CA LYS A 127 6.25 16.77 -0.34
C LYS A 127 6.31 17.92 -1.31
N GLN A 128 5.92 19.11 -0.86
CA GLN A 128 6.22 20.34 -1.58
C GLN A 128 7.74 20.43 -1.61
N GLU A 129 8.34 19.90 -2.66
CA GLU A 129 9.69 20.29 -3.02
C GLU A 129 9.63 21.79 -3.24
N SER A 130 10.16 22.53 -2.28
CA SER A 130 10.43 23.93 -2.45
C SER A 130 11.43 24.02 -3.60
N MET A 131 10.92 24.23 -4.81
CA MET A 131 11.74 24.64 -5.94
C MET A 131 12.40 25.96 -5.54
N SER A 132 13.60 25.88 -5.02
CA SER A 132 14.53 26.99 -4.98
C SER A 132 14.80 27.37 -6.43
N ARG A 133 14.15 28.44 -6.89
CA ARG A 133 14.44 29.07 -8.17
C ARG A 133 15.92 29.42 -8.22
N PRO A 134 16.71 28.90 -9.15
CA PRO A 134 17.94 29.57 -9.51
C PRO A 134 17.54 30.86 -10.24
N LYS A 135 17.82 32.00 -9.64
CA LYS A 135 18.02 33.25 -10.40
C LYS A 135 19.32 33.04 -11.14
N GLU A 136 19.25 33.02 -12.47
CA GLU A 136 20.22 33.71 -13.31
C GLU A 136 19.82 33.59 -14.78
N THR A 137 19.55 34.72 -15.32
CA THR A 137 19.53 35.13 -16.71
C THR A 137 20.82 34.77 -17.43
N ILE A 138 20.73 34.12 -18.58
CA ILE A 138 21.60 34.44 -19.72
C ILE A 138 20.83 34.15 -21.02
N ASN A 139 20.63 35.23 -21.78
CA ASN A 139 20.30 35.21 -23.20
C ASN A 139 21.38 34.45 -23.98
N LEU A 140 21.02 33.71 -24.97
CA LEU A 140 21.43 33.86 -26.40
C LEU A 140 21.22 32.56 -27.18
N LEU A 141 20.57 32.79 -28.27
CA LEU A 141 20.69 32.29 -29.62
C LEU A 141 19.59 31.34 -30.11
N LYS A 142 18.84 31.97 -31.02
CA LYS A 142 17.93 31.34 -31.97
C LYS A 142 18.65 30.28 -32.79
N THR A 143 18.01 29.12 -32.92
CA THR A 143 18.09 28.37 -34.17
C THR A 143 16.73 27.68 -34.37
N GLU A 144 16.05 28.17 -35.40
CA GLU A 144 14.86 27.56 -35.95
C GLU A 144 15.22 26.20 -36.54
N LYS A 145 14.51 25.16 -36.13
CA LYS A 145 14.16 24.05 -37.03
C LYS A 145 12.87 23.41 -36.55
N ASP A 146 11.87 23.60 -37.39
CA ASP A 146 10.59 22.95 -37.40
C ASP A 146 10.67 21.43 -37.13
N GLN A 147 9.98 20.96 -36.10
CA GLN A 147 9.35 19.65 -36.19
C GLN A 147 7.95 19.74 -35.54
N LYS A 148 6.96 19.79 -36.41
CA LYS A 148 5.55 19.58 -36.11
C LYS A 148 5.36 18.26 -35.40
N ILE A 149 5.29 18.29 -34.07
CA ILE A 149 4.71 17.21 -33.30
C ILE A 149 3.19 17.45 -33.32
N LYS A 150 2.48 16.67 -34.15
CA LYS A 150 1.03 16.55 -34.09
C LYS A 150 0.63 16.13 -32.70
N LYS A 151 0.06 17.05 -31.92
CA LYS A 151 -0.72 16.71 -30.74
C LYS A 151 -1.87 15.81 -31.20
N ARG A 152 -1.82 14.53 -30.86
CA ARG A 152 -3.01 13.68 -30.87
C ARG A 152 -4.00 14.33 -29.89
N LYS A 153 -5.13 14.77 -30.42
CA LYS A 153 -6.31 15.07 -29.60
C LYS A 153 -6.68 13.76 -28.91
N GLU A 154 -6.72 13.79 -27.59
CA GLU A 154 -7.42 12.77 -26.81
C GLU A 154 -8.89 12.88 -27.19
N GLU A 155 -9.41 11.85 -27.87
CA GLU A 155 -10.83 11.71 -28.10
C GLU A 155 -11.51 11.42 -26.75
N PRO A 156 -12.63 12.06 -26.45
CA PRO A 156 -13.40 11.73 -25.26
C PRO A 156 -13.89 10.28 -25.35
N SER A 157 -13.47 9.44 -24.44
CA SER A 157 -13.73 8.00 -24.42
C SER A 157 -15.16 7.60 -24.00
N GLN A 158 -16.09 8.54 -23.97
CA GLN A 158 -17.51 8.28 -23.69
C GLN A 158 -18.34 8.58 -24.93
N LEU A 159 -18.78 7.50 -25.60
CA LEU A 159 -19.75 7.58 -26.68
C LEU A 159 -21.15 7.77 -26.08
N ASP A 160 -21.80 8.87 -26.43
CA ASP A 160 -23.16 9.20 -26.00
C ASP A 160 -24.18 8.16 -26.48
N TYR A 161 -25.35 8.09 -25.84
CA TYR A 161 -26.45 7.15 -26.17
C TYR A 161 -26.86 7.15 -27.64
N THR A 162 -26.54 8.19 -28.41
CA THR A 162 -26.77 8.29 -29.85
C THR A 162 -25.96 7.27 -30.67
N TYR A 163 -24.90 6.70 -30.10
CA TYR A 163 -24.04 5.69 -30.74
C TYR A 163 -24.41 4.25 -30.40
N VAL A 164 -25.55 4.05 -29.71
CA VAL A 164 -26.04 2.70 -29.40
C VAL A 164 -26.38 1.95 -30.67
N SER A 165 -25.95 0.67 -30.75
CA SER A 165 -26.21 -0.21 -31.88
C SER A 165 -27.70 -0.37 -32.17
N ASN A 166 -28.07 -0.42 -33.46
CA ASN A 166 -29.45 -0.68 -33.93
C ASN A 166 -30.03 -2.03 -33.47
N ARG A 167 -29.24 -2.88 -32.83
CA ARG A 167 -29.69 -4.14 -32.22
C ARG A 167 -30.46 -3.93 -30.92
N VAL A 168 -30.28 -2.78 -30.26
CA VAL A 168 -30.98 -2.44 -29.04
C VAL A 168 -32.28 -1.71 -29.40
N PRO A 169 -33.45 -2.18 -28.92
CA PRO A 169 -34.72 -1.52 -29.22
C PRO A 169 -34.76 -0.10 -28.69
N GLN A 170 -35.23 0.85 -29.48
CA GLN A 170 -35.35 2.27 -29.13
C GLN A 170 -36.08 2.52 -27.81
N PRO A 171 -37.22 1.85 -27.49
CA PRO A 171 -37.87 2.02 -26.20
C PRO A 171 -37.02 1.69 -24.98
N PHE A 172 -36.11 0.68 -25.12
CA PHE A 172 -35.17 0.33 -24.06
C PHE A 172 -34.10 1.42 -23.87
N VAL A 173 -33.56 1.94 -24.98
CA VAL A 173 -32.58 3.03 -24.96
C VAL A 173 -33.17 4.27 -24.29
N GLU A 174 -34.42 4.62 -24.59
CA GLU A 174 -35.11 5.81 -24.02
C GLU A 174 -35.27 5.72 -22.52
N ILE A 175 -35.50 4.55 -21.97
CA ILE A 175 -35.62 4.35 -20.52
C ILE A 175 -34.24 4.38 -19.86
N VAL A 176 -33.28 3.64 -20.41
CA VAL A 176 -31.96 3.46 -19.75
C VAL A 176 -31.10 4.71 -19.87
N LYS A 177 -31.18 5.49 -20.95
CA LYS A 177 -30.43 6.76 -21.11
C LYS A 177 -30.69 7.78 -20.01
N CYS A 178 -31.84 7.73 -19.36
CA CYS A 178 -32.16 8.63 -18.23
C CYS A 178 -31.28 8.37 -16.99
N PHE A 179 -30.76 7.15 -16.88
CA PHE A 179 -29.93 6.71 -15.77
C PHE A 179 -28.45 6.60 -16.15
N PHE A 180 -28.21 6.12 -17.39
CA PHE A 180 -26.87 5.87 -17.92
C PHE A 180 -26.76 6.39 -19.36
N PRO A 181 -26.12 7.56 -19.56
CA PRO A 181 -26.03 8.19 -20.90
C PRO A 181 -24.97 7.56 -21.82
N ASP A 182 -24.17 6.62 -21.34
CA ASP A 182 -23.08 5.97 -22.10
C ASP A 182 -23.60 4.81 -22.94
N ALA A 183 -23.33 4.82 -24.25
CA ALA A 183 -23.76 3.82 -25.20
C ALA A 183 -23.32 2.39 -24.84
N LYS A 184 -22.09 2.21 -24.34
CA LYS A 184 -21.57 0.90 -23.94
C LYS A 184 -22.35 0.31 -22.77
N VAL A 185 -22.68 1.13 -21.79
CA VAL A 185 -23.44 0.70 -20.61
C VAL A 185 -24.86 0.28 -21.02
N ILE A 186 -25.50 0.99 -21.94
CA ILE A 186 -26.83 0.65 -22.46
C ILE A 186 -26.81 -0.71 -23.19
N GLU A 187 -25.77 -0.96 -24.00
CA GLU A 187 -25.62 -2.22 -24.70
C GLU A 187 -25.35 -3.40 -23.75
N GLU A 188 -24.53 -3.20 -22.71
CA GLU A 188 -24.29 -4.23 -21.69
C GLU A 188 -25.58 -4.60 -20.93
N TYR A 189 -26.39 -3.62 -20.55
CA TYR A 189 -27.69 -3.88 -19.91
C TYR A 189 -28.65 -4.64 -20.81
N TRP A 190 -28.65 -4.36 -22.12
CA TRP A 190 -29.44 -5.12 -23.09
C TRP A 190 -29.00 -6.58 -23.23
N HIS A 191 -27.71 -6.86 -23.14
CA HIS A 191 -27.20 -8.22 -23.17
C HIS A 191 -27.49 -9.04 -21.91
N MET A 192 -27.79 -8.38 -20.79
CA MET A 192 -28.12 -9.02 -19.52
C MET A 192 -29.64 -9.24 -19.34
N ALA A 193 -30.48 -8.60 -20.14
CA ALA A 193 -31.95 -8.69 -20.07
C ALA A 193 -32.49 -9.81 -20.95
#